data_bf06ec439cb6efbc9fe6f0677ac869e7
#
_entry.id   bf06ec439cb6efbc9fe6f0677ac869e7
#
_cell.length_a   1.000
_cell.length_b   1.000
_cell.length_c   1.000
_cell.angle_alpha   90.00
_cell.angle_beta   90.00
_cell.angle_gamma   90.00
#
_symmetry.space_group_name_H-M   'P 1'
#
loop_
_entity.id
_entity.type
_entity.pdbx_description
1 polymer ?
#
loop_
_entity_poly.entity_id
_entity_poly.type
_entity_poly.pdbx_seq_one_letter_code
_entity_poly.pdbx_strand_id
1 'polypeptide(L)'
;MPKSVLLPLVAGFCLSVASAEHLRWALDGAQDRIDVIRQGDCHLRLVRADGQTVPKGSVYSLRQTRHEFNFGGSLAADWEVPKRDWYPEFKNRFANLFNYATIDFYWAVHANQHGKWNYRADSREKLDWANKQGMRLRGHPLMWHEVVPEWIASSERPVKDLDQDIMAHVRMLVEDYPEIDEWDLYNETPGIRLKAADMGVRRWVESHGGPGPVTEVIVDAVREIQPDGRFIVNHFAENDPEFQQQIEDCLSYEVPFDAIGIQAHMHHFGDVFTEKRLWGVLERFSKYGKPLHLSEISILSCEIFPDWPKLSLWEKEIAAAKETGKPTPCKPSTPKWEQYQAELAHDFYTLAFSHPAVESIIWWTITDLEPWRGMPAGLLDAEGQAKPVYHALDQLINHEWKTLIEATTAEDGRTQFRGFYGSYTVTLQQEGETLTGEFDLRPDPLEVQNVVLRVAHGRG
;
A
#
# COMPACT_ATOMS: atom_id res chain seq x y z
N MET A 1 3.20 -45.25 30.53
CA MET A 1 1.95 -44.65 30.02
C MET A 1 2.33 -43.26 29.51
N PRO A 2 2.35 -43.01 28.20
CA PRO A 2 2.65 -41.71 27.67
C PRO A 2 1.34 -40.88 27.60
N LYS A 3 1.41 -39.62 28.02
CA LYS A 3 0.34 -38.63 27.95
C LYS A 3 0.19 -38.16 26.50
N SER A 4 -1.02 -38.36 25.93
CA SER A 4 -1.45 -37.85 24.64
C SER A 4 -1.63 -36.34 24.74
N VAL A 5 -0.87 -35.58 23.97
CA VAL A 5 -1.07 -34.16 23.71
C VAL A 5 -2.02 -34.07 22.53
N LEU A 6 -3.24 -33.61 22.76
CA LEU A 6 -4.15 -33.20 21.69
C LEU A 6 -3.71 -31.84 21.15
N LEU A 7 -3.27 -31.83 19.90
CA LEU A 7 -3.15 -30.61 19.09
C LEU A 7 -4.55 -30.20 18.62
N PRO A 8 -4.90 -28.90 18.65
CA PRO A 8 -6.15 -28.43 18.06
C PRO A 8 -6.06 -28.54 16.52
N LEU A 9 -7.08 -29.19 15.93
CA LEU A 9 -7.32 -29.19 14.51
C LEU A 9 -7.63 -27.75 14.08
N VAL A 10 -6.71 -27.14 13.34
CA VAL A 10 -7.02 -26.00 12.50
C VAL A 10 -7.85 -26.55 11.34
N ALA A 11 -9.13 -26.18 11.29
CA ALA A 11 -10.01 -26.49 10.19
C ALA A 11 -9.52 -25.74 8.94
N GLY A 12 -8.67 -26.39 8.17
CA GLY A 12 -8.31 -25.94 6.83
C GLY A 12 -9.55 -26.02 5.94
N PHE A 13 -10.04 -24.89 5.48
CA PHE A 13 -10.99 -24.83 4.38
C PHE A 13 -10.29 -25.33 3.13
N CYS A 14 -10.42 -26.61 2.83
CA CYS A 14 -10.11 -27.17 1.52
C CYS A 14 -11.18 -26.69 0.52
N LEU A 15 -10.92 -25.62 -0.19
CA LEU A 15 -11.66 -25.28 -1.41
C LEU A 15 -11.16 -26.19 -2.54
N SER A 16 -12.02 -27.12 -2.93
CA SER A 16 -11.79 -28.01 -4.06
C SER A 16 -11.65 -27.19 -5.36
N VAL A 17 -10.70 -27.60 -6.21
CA VAL A 17 -10.45 -27.05 -7.53
C VAL A 17 -11.70 -27.15 -8.39
N ALA A 18 -12.46 -26.05 -8.53
CA ALA A 18 -13.54 -25.93 -9.49
C ALA A 18 -13.01 -25.35 -10.80
N SER A 19 -13.51 -25.89 -11.91
CA SER A 19 -13.06 -25.65 -13.28
C SER A 19 -13.20 -24.20 -13.74
N ALA A 20 -12.46 -23.83 -14.79
CA ALA A 20 -12.24 -22.49 -15.33
C ALA A 20 -13.49 -21.68 -15.76
N GLU A 21 -14.68 -22.24 -15.74
CA GLU A 21 -15.95 -21.58 -16.09
C GLU A 21 -16.58 -20.75 -14.95
N HIS A 22 -16.05 -20.84 -13.73
CA HIS A 22 -16.67 -20.25 -12.53
C HIS A 22 -15.86 -19.10 -11.89
N LEU A 23 -14.96 -18.43 -12.61
CA LEU A 23 -14.13 -17.38 -12.02
C LEU A 23 -14.81 -16.00 -11.92
N ARG A 24 -15.94 -15.81 -12.60
CA ARG A 24 -16.88 -14.74 -12.29
C ARG A 24 -17.42 -14.86 -10.85
N TRP A 25 -17.40 -16.06 -10.32
CA TRP A 25 -17.64 -16.37 -8.92
C TRP A 25 -16.73 -15.64 -7.94
N ALA A 26 -15.48 -15.35 -8.26
CA ALA A 26 -14.59 -14.65 -7.36
C ALA A 26 -15.04 -13.18 -7.14
N LEU A 27 -15.45 -12.49 -8.20
CA LEU A 27 -16.01 -11.14 -8.10
C LEU A 27 -17.47 -11.15 -7.62
N ASP A 28 -18.32 -12.04 -8.15
CA ASP A 28 -19.72 -12.17 -7.73
C ASP A 28 -19.89 -12.50 -6.22
N GLY A 29 -18.95 -13.27 -5.65
CA GLY A 29 -18.90 -13.58 -4.22
C GLY A 29 -18.07 -12.61 -3.37
N ALA A 30 -17.58 -11.53 -3.94
CA ALA A 30 -16.67 -10.62 -3.25
C ALA A 30 -17.35 -9.91 -2.07
N GLN A 31 -18.60 -9.46 -2.23
CA GLN A 31 -19.32 -8.77 -1.16
C GLN A 31 -19.53 -9.67 0.06
N ASP A 32 -19.92 -10.92 -0.14
CA ASP A 32 -20.11 -11.88 0.96
C ASP A 32 -18.79 -12.10 1.73
N ARG A 33 -17.65 -12.16 1.02
CA ARG A 33 -16.34 -12.26 1.67
C ARG A 33 -15.96 -10.98 2.41
N ILE A 34 -16.19 -9.80 1.82
CA ILE A 34 -15.97 -8.50 2.46
C ILE A 34 -16.75 -8.41 3.77
N ASP A 35 -18.03 -8.80 3.76
CA ASP A 35 -18.89 -8.75 4.94
C ASP A 35 -18.38 -9.68 6.06
N VAL A 36 -17.75 -10.79 5.69
CA VAL A 36 -17.20 -11.73 6.68
C VAL A 36 -15.83 -11.29 7.21
N ILE A 37 -14.94 -10.81 6.33
CA ILE A 37 -13.53 -10.59 6.70
C ILE A 37 -13.16 -9.15 7.04
N ARG A 38 -14.00 -8.17 6.59
CA ARG A 38 -13.71 -6.73 6.77
C ARG A 38 -14.65 -6.05 7.75
N GLN A 39 -15.66 -6.76 8.21
CA GLN A 39 -16.65 -6.25 9.15
C GLN A 39 -16.77 -7.15 10.38
N GLY A 40 -17.14 -6.54 11.50
CA GLY A 40 -17.38 -7.23 12.75
C GLY A 40 -18.55 -6.64 13.53
N ASP A 41 -19.06 -7.46 14.46
CA ASP A 41 -20.07 -7.01 15.42
C ASP A 41 -19.40 -6.24 16.55
N CYS A 42 -19.98 -5.10 16.92
CA CYS A 42 -19.49 -4.23 17.97
C CYS A 42 -20.56 -4.02 19.04
N HIS A 43 -20.15 -4.18 20.29
CA HIS A 43 -20.99 -3.91 21.45
C HIS A 43 -20.39 -2.75 22.24
N LEU A 44 -21.14 -1.65 22.36
CA LEU A 44 -20.70 -0.46 23.06
C LEU A 44 -21.56 -0.17 24.28
N ARG A 45 -20.97 0.52 25.24
CA ARG A 45 -21.65 1.21 26.32
C ARG A 45 -21.21 2.67 26.33
N LEU A 46 -22.15 3.57 26.07
CA LEU A 46 -21.88 5.00 26.05
C LEU A 46 -22.02 5.55 27.45
N VAL A 47 -20.96 6.18 27.94
CA VAL A 47 -20.89 6.78 29.27
C VAL A 47 -20.43 8.24 29.15
N ARG A 48 -20.97 9.12 30.01
CA ARG A 48 -20.55 10.51 30.11
C ARG A 48 -19.21 10.60 30.86
N ALA A 49 -18.54 11.73 30.73
CA ALA A 49 -17.27 11.98 31.43
C ALA A 49 -17.38 11.96 32.96
N ASP A 50 -18.59 12.19 33.51
CA ASP A 50 -18.91 12.08 34.95
C ASP A 50 -19.19 10.63 35.41
N GLY A 51 -19.08 9.67 34.49
CA GLY A 51 -19.35 8.24 34.76
C GLY A 51 -20.83 7.82 34.67
N GLN A 52 -21.74 8.76 34.43
CA GLN A 52 -23.14 8.41 34.23
C GLN A 52 -23.36 7.75 32.86
N THR A 53 -24.24 6.80 32.81
CA THR A 53 -24.65 6.17 31.55
C THR A 53 -25.56 7.09 30.75
N VAL A 54 -25.42 7.03 29.41
CA VAL A 54 -26.34 7.74 28.52
C VAL A 54 -27.75 7.13 28.64
N PRO A 55 -28.80 7.98 28.80
CA PRO A 55 -30.18 7.48 28.96
C PRO A 55 -30.63 6.65 27.76
N LYS A 56 -31.56 5.70 28.02
CA LYS A 56 -32.23 4.94 26.97
C LYS A 56 -32.98 5.87 26.02
N GLY A 57 -32.88 5.58 24.71
CA GLY A 57 -33.54 6.33 23.64
C GLY A 57 -32.81 7.60 23.22
N SER A 58 -31.61 7.85 23.74
CA SER A 58 -30.77 8.94 23.25
C SER A 58 -30.33 8.65 21.83
N VAL A 59 -30.55 9.62 20.90
CA VAL A 59 -30.12 9.52 19.50
C VAL A 59 -28.65 9.79 19.39
N TYR A 60 -27.91 8.93 18.74
CA TYR A 60 -26.50 9.10 18.45
C TYR A 60 -26.21 8.83 16.97
N SER A 61 -25.19 9.46 16.44
CA SER A 61 -24.56 9.10 15.17
C SER A 61 -23.20 8.44 15.42
N LEU A 62 -22.89 7.46 14.58
CA LEU A 62 -21.62 6.74 14.61
C LEU A 62 -21.03 6.82 13.21
N ARG A 63 -19.80 7.28 13.12
CA ARG A 63 -19.09 7.44 11.86
C ARG A 63 -17.71 6.81 11.95
N GLN A 64 -17.42 5.92 11.00
CA GLN A 64 -16.06 5.45 10.78
C GLN A 64 -15.20 6.59 10.25
N THR A 65 -14.11 6.89 10.93
CA THR A 65 -13.19 7.99 10.57
C THR A 65 -12.00 7.48 9.79
N ARG A 66 -11.57 6.23 10.03
CA ARG A 66 -10.43 5.60 9.37
C ARG A 66 -10.68 4.09 9.20
N HIS A 67 -10.34 3.55 8.05
CA HIS A 67 -10.27 2.10 7.85
C HIS A 67 -9.05 1.50 8.57
N GLU A 68 -9.19 0.26 9.04
CA GLU A 68 -8.03 -0.54 9.43
C GLU A 68 -7.23 -0.99 8.21
N PHE A 69 -7.93 -1.36 7.13
CA PHE A 69 -7.32 -1.73 5.86
C PHE A 69 -6.57 -0.53 5.23
N ASN A 70 -5.42 -0.80 4.62
CA ASN A 70 -4.58 0.23 4.02
C ASN A 70 -5.02 0.52 2.57
N PHE A 71 -5.78 1.57 2.37
CA PHE A 71 -5.98 2.18 1.05
C PHE A 71 -4.93 3.25 0.88
N GLY A 72 -3.99 3.04 -0.06
CA GLY A 72 -2.81 3.86 -0.17
C GLY A 72 -2.63 4.53 -1.53
N GLY A 73 -1.83 5.59 -1.52
CA GLY A 73 -1.32 6.26 -2.71
C GLY A 73 0.17 6.53 -2.61
N SER A 74 0.84 6.58 -3.76
CA SER A 74 2.25 6.96 -3.81
C SER A 74 2.41 8.47 -3.99
N LEU A 75 3.27 9.06 -3.20
CA LEU A 75 3.77 10.43 -3.37
C LEU A 75 5.14 10.45 -4.07
N ALA A 76 5.62 9.27 -4.50
CA ALA A 76 6.96 9.08 -5.03
C ALA A 76 7.20 9.77 -6.38
N ALA A 77 6.25 9.72 -7.30
CA ALA A 77 6.45 10.10 -8.70
C ALA A 77 6.02 11.54 -9.06
N ASP A 78 5.40 12.28 -8.14
CA ASP A 78 4.73 13.55 -8.43
C ASP A 78 5.62 14.79 -8.11
N TRP A 79 6.83 14.85 -8.67
CA TRP A 79 7.83 15.89 -8.42
C TRP A 79 7.41 17.30 -8.87
N GLU A 80 6.57 17.41 -9.89
CA GLU A 80 6.11 18.70 -10.44
C GLU A 80 4.82 19.19 -9.78
N VAL A 81 4.09 18.31 -9.08
CA VAL A 81 2.81 18.61 -8.43
C VAL A 81 2.93 19.71 -7.37
N PRO A 82 3.94 19.72 -6.47
CA PRO A 82 4.11 20.79 -5.50
C PRO A 82 4.29 22.19 -6.07
N LYS A 83 4.65 22.29 -7.36
CA LYS A 83 4.84 23.58 -8.07
C LYS A 83 3.56 24.12 -8.68
N ARG A 84 2.44 23.42 -8.55
CA ARG A 84 1.16 23.78 -9.19
C ARG A 84 0.22 24.50 -8.23
N ASP A 85 -0.56 25.44 -8.74
CA ASP A 85 -1.53 26.19 -7.94
C ASP A 85 -2.62 25.32 -7.33
N TRP A 86 -2.87 24.14 -7.92
CA TRP A 86 -3.84 23.16 -7.44
C TRP A 86 -3.25 22.14 -6.43
N TYR A 87 -1.99 22.30 -6.00
CA TYR A 87 -1.37 21.40 -5.00
C TYR A 87 -2.16 21.26 -3.68
N PRO A 88 -2.79 22.32 -3.14
CA PRO A 88 -3.65 22.15 -1.96
C PRO A 88 -4.83 21.22 -2.22
N GLU A 89 -5.46 21.31 -3.40
CA GLU A 89 -6.56 20.42 -3.80
C GLU A 89 -6.08 18.98 -4.03
N PHE A 90 -4.91 18.78 -4.60
CA PHE A 90 -4.27 17.47 -4.70
C PHE A 90 -4.15 16.82 -3.31
N LYS A 91 -3.64 17.56 -2.32
CA LYS A 91 -3.52 17.06 -0.94
C LYS A 91 -4.88 16.70 -0.33
N ASN A 92 -5.92 17.51 -0.58
CA ASN A 92 -7.26 17.22 -0.10
C ASN A 92 -7.82 15.94 -0.74
N ARG A 93 -7.67 15.77 -2.04
CA ARG A 93 -8.13 14.58 -2.78
C ARG A 93 -7.38 13.33 -2.37
N PHE A 94 -6.06 13.43 -2.18
CA PHE A 94 -5.25 12.34 -1.68
C PHE A 94 -5.71 11.90 -0.28
N ALA A 95 -5.85 12.84 0.65
CA ALA A 95 -6.29 12.56 2.02
C ALA A 95 -7.74 12.08 2.12
N ASN A 96 -8.59 12.41 1.13
CA ASN A 96 -9.96 11.90 1.07
C ASN A 96 -10.03 10.40 0.75
N LEU A 97 -9.14 9.91 -0.12
CA LEU A 97 -9.13 8.50 -0.52
C LEU A 97 -8.25 7.63 0.38
N PHE A 98 -7.10 8.15 0.83
CA PHE A 98 -6.01 7.33 1.34
C PHE A 98 -5.74 7.55 2.82
N ASN A 99 -5.48 6.45 3.52
CA ASN A 99 -5.01 6.40 4.90
C ASN A 99 -3.58 5.85 4.99
N TYR A 100 -2.91 5.70 3.84
CA TYR A 100 -1.58 5.13 3.71
C TYR A 100 -0.82 5.85 2.58
N ALA A 101 0.44 6.23 2.80
CA ALA A 101 1.24 6.96 1.84
C ALA A 101 2.61 6.32 1.63
N THR A 102 3.01 6.14 0.36
CA THR A 102 4.37 5.73 -0.01
C THR A 102 5.21 6.96 -0.30
N ILE A 103 6.37 7.07 0.37
CA ILE A 103 7.36 8.12 0.22
C ILE A 103 8.62 7.54 -0.41
N ASP A 104 9.17 8.23 -1.42
CA ASP A 104 10.35 7.77 -2.14
C ASP A 104 11.68 8.16 -1.48
N PHE A 105 12.62 7.20 -1.55
CA PHE A 105 14.00 7.35 -1.08
C PHE A 105 15.00 6.84 -2.12
N TYR A 106 14.88 7.31 -3.35
CA TYR A 106 15.75 6.90 -4.47
C TYR A 106 17.18 7.40 -4.26
N TRP A 107 18.09 6.48 -3.97
CA TRP A 107 19.45 6.80 -3.55
C TRP A 107 20.21 7.71 -4.52
N ALA A 108 20.16 7.45 -5.82
CA ALA A 108 20.83 8.29 -6.83
C ALA A 108 20.33 9.74 -6.85
N VAL A 109 19.11 9.97 -6.40
CA VAL A 109 18.49 11.31 -6.32
C VAL A 109 18.94 12.04 -5.06
N HIS A 110 19.09 11.32 -3.95
CA HIS A 110 19.38 11.88 -2.64
C HIS A 110 20.88 11.97 -2.32
N ALA A 111 21.72 11.10 -2.90
CA ALA A 111 23.13 11.02 -2.62
C ALA A 111 23.96 10.64 -3.86
N ASN A 112 24.01 11.52 -4.85
CA ASN A 112 24.72 11.29 -6.09
C ASN A 112 26.27 11.35 -5.95
N GLN A 113 26.79 11.79 -4.80
CA GLN A 113 28.22 11.86 -4.50
C GLN A 113 28.57 11.05 -3.25
N HIS A 114 29.67 10.29 -3.32
CA HIS A 114 30.18 9.51 -2.20
C HIS A 114 30.39 10.38 -0.95
N GLY A 115 29.85 9.92 0.19
CA GLY A 115 29.94 10.61 1.46
C GLY A 115 29.08 11.88 1.59
N LYS A 116 28.22 12.18 0.61
CA LYS A 116 27.27 13.29 0.66
C LYS A 116 25.84 12.76 0.57
N TRP A 117 25.12 12.93 1.63
CA TRP A 117 23.72 12.53 1.77
C TRP A 117 22.86 13.80 1.70
N ASN A 118 22.38 14.11 0.50
CA ASN A 118 21.52 15.27 0.25
C ASN A 118 20.07 14.78 0.19
N TYR A 119 19.40 14.78 1.32
CA TYR A 119 17.96 14.51 1.34
C TYR A 119 17.22 15.66 0.67
N ARG A 120 16.24 15.32 -0.12
CA ARG A 120 15.37 16.30 -0.75
C ARG A 120 14.40 16.86 0.28
N ALA A 121 14.31 18.19 0.34
CA ALA A 121 13.38 18.86 1.23
C ALA A 121 11.92 18.50 0.94
N ASP A 122 11.62 18.20 -0.33
CA ASP A 122 10.28 17.76 -0.77
C ASP A 122 9.86 16.40 -0.19
N SER A 123 10.79 15.43 -0.05
CA SER A 123 10.46 14.15 0.61
C SER A 123 10.08 14.37 2.08
N ARG A 124 10.79 15.25 2.79
CA ARG A 124 10.45 15.60 4.17
C ARG A 124 9.10 16.32 4.26
N GLU A 125 8.82 17.28 3.34
CA GLU A 125 7.52 17.95 3.29
C GLU A 125 6.36 16.98 3.08
N LYS A 126 6.49 16.04 2.14
CA LYS A 126 5.50 15.00 1.86
C LYS A 126 5.25 14.11 3.08
N LEU A 127 6.34 13.66 3.72
CA LEU A 127 6.30 12.82 4.90
C LEU A 127 5.64 13.54 6.07
N ASP A 128 6.07 14.76 6.39
CA ASP A 128 5.51 15.56 7.49
C ASP A 128 4.02 15.85 7.26
N TRP A 129 3.63 16.11 6.02
CA TRP A 129 2.22 16.30 5.68
C TRP A 129 1.41 15.01 5.87
N ALA A 130 1.87 13.87 5.32
CA ALA A 130 1.16 12.60 5.42
C ALA A 130 1.05 12.12 6.89
N ASN A 131 2.13 12.29 7.68
CA ASN A 131 2.12 12.00 9.11
C ASN A 131 1.11 12.88 9.87
N LYS A 132 1.04 14.18 9.54
CA LYS A 132 0.04 15.07 10.12
C LYS A 132 -1.41 14.69 9.79
N GLN A 133 -1.65 14.04 8.64
CA GLN A 133 -2.95 13.45 8.30
C GLN A 133 -3.23 12.14 9.05
N GLY A 134 -2.29 11.63 9.85
CA GLY A 134 -2.39 10.35 10.54
C GLY A 134 -2.32 9.16 9.59
N MET A 135 -1.70 9.31 8.43
CA MET A 135 -1.51 8.19 7.48
C MET A 135 -0.43 7.25 8.00
N ARG A 136 -0.56 5.95 7.72
CA ARG A 136 0.54 5.02 7.84
C ARG A 136 1.54 5.29 6.72
N LEU A 137 2.84 5.22 7.02
CA LEU A 137 3.91 5.63 6.12
C LEU A 137 4.73 4.43 5.66
N ARG A 138 4.98 4.35 4.34
CA ARG A 138 5.88 3.38 3.72
C ARG A 138 7.03 4.10 3.04
N GLY A 139 8.27 3.73 3.40
CA GLY A 139 9.49 4.16 2.72
C GLY A 139 9.80 3.24 1.54
N HIS A 140 10.00 3.82 0.37
CA HIS A 140 10.28 3.08 -0.86
C HIS A 140 11.51 3.62 -1.58
N PRO A 141 12.55 2.80 -1.78
CA PRO A 141 12.95 1.64 -0.98
C PRO A 141 14.23 1.91 -0.17
N LEU A 142 14.61 1.02 0.74
CA LEU A 142 15.92 1.07 1.39
C LEU A 142 17.05 0.84 0.39
N MET A 143 16.83 -0.05 -0.58
CA MET A 143 17.78 -0.35 -1.65
C MET A 143 17.03 -0.69 -2.95
N TRP A 144 17.55 -0.22 -4.08
CA TRP A 144 17.10 -0.63 -5.41
C TRP A 144 18.19 -0.38 -6.45
N HIS A 145 18.58 -1.42 -7.17
CA HIS A 145 19.70 -1.37 -8.14
C HIS A 145 19.45 -0.48 -9.37
N GLU A 146 18.20 -0.09 -9.66
CA GLU A 146 17.88 0.84 -10.75
C GLU A 146 18.19 2.31 -10.41
N VAL A 147 18.26 2.64 -9.13
CA VAL A 147 18.42 4.03 -8.65
C VAL A 147 19.59 4.19 -7.68
N VAL A 148 20.64 3.37 -7.83
CA VAL A 148 21.89 3.57 -7.09
C VAL A 148 22.78 4.61 -7.77
N PRO A 149 23.59 5.37 -7.02
CA PRO A 149 24.58 6.26 -7.59
C PRO A 149 25.62 5.52 -8.44
N GLU A 150 26.17 6.20 -9.47
CA GLU A 150 27.16 5.62 -10.37
C GLU A 150 28.38 5.04 -9.63
N TRP A 151 28.83 5.69 -8.55
CA TRP A 151 29.95 5.21 -7.74
C TRP A 151 29.66 3.92 -6.96
N ILE A 152 28.37 3.57 -6.72
CA ILE A 152 27.93 2.27 -6.21
C ILE A 152 27.80 1.24 -7.35
N ALA A 153 27.29 1.67 -8.50
CA ALA A 153 27.17 0.81 -9.68
C ALA A 153 28.52 0.39 -10.28
N SER A 154 29.59 1.15 -10.02
CA SER A 154 30.92 0.95 -10.62
C SER A 154 31.48 -0.44 -10.41
N SER A 155 31.97 -1.05 -11.47
CA SER A 155 32.65 -2.35 -11.46
C SER A 155 34.02 -2.33 -10.79
N GLU A 156 34.63 -1.16 -10.63
CA GLU A 156 36.00 -1.01 -10.10
C GLU A 156 36.06 -1.11 -8.58
N ARG A 157 34.92 -0.92 -7.89
CA ARG A 157 34.89 -0.92 -6.42
C ARG A 157 35.02 -2.32 -5.83
N PRO A 158 35.86 -2.51 -4.78
CA PRO A 158 35.90 -3.73 -4.00
C PRO A 158 34.53 -4.01 -3.34
N VAL A 159 34.08 -5.27 -3.33
CA VAL A 159 32.81 -5.66 -2.73
C VAL A 159 32.69 -5.26 -1.26
N LYS A 160 33.81 -5.37 -0.51
CA LYS A 160 33.87 -4.97 0.91
C LYS A 160 33.54 -3.49 1.11
N ASP A 161 34.01 -2.62 0.21
CA ASP A 161 33.74 -1.18 0.32
C ASP A 161 32.30 -0.85 -0.10
N LEU A 162 31.76 -1.59 -1.09
CA LEU A 162 30.35 -1.52 -1.46
C LEU A 162 29.45 -1.94 -0.30
N ASP A 163 29.79 -3.03 0.39
CA ASP A 163 29.05 -3.52 1.54
C ASP A 163 28.97 -2.44 2.64
N GLN A 164 30.08 -1.82 2.99
CA GLN A 164 30.11 -0.73 3.98
C GLN A 164 29.21 0.44 3.60
N ASP A 165 29.27 0.90 2.35
CA ASP A 165 28.48 2.04 1.89
C ASP A 165 26.98 1.72 1.76
N ILE A 166 26.64 0.54 1.24
CA ILE A 166 25.24 0.11 1.12
C ILE A 166 24.62 -0.04 2.51
N MET A 167 25.32 -0.70 3.43
CA MET A 167 24.79 -0.90 4.79
C MET A 167 24.72 0.41 5.58
N ALA A 168 25.67 1.34 5.37
CA ALA A 168 25.60 2.67 5.95
C ALA A 168 24.39 3.46 5.43
N HIS A 169 24.07 3.36 4.14
CA HIS A 169 22.89 4.00 3.53
C HIS A 169 21.59 3.44 4.12
N VAL A 170 21.47 2.11 4.14
CA VAL A 170 20.28 1.41 4.64
C VAL A 170 19.98 1.78 6.11
N ARG A 171 21.01 1.71 6.97
CA ARG A 171 20.89 2.07 8.39
C ARG A 171 20.50 3.53 8.58
N MET A 172 21.16 4.44 7.88
CA MET A 172 20.90 5.86 7.95
C MET A 172 19.45 6.21 7.61
N LEU A 173 18.84 5.60 6.58
CA LEU A 173 17.45 5.86 6.24
C LEU A 173 16.52 5.54 7.41
N VAL A 174 16.69 4.39 8.04
CA VAL A 174 15.84 3.97 9.15
C VAL A 174 16.09 4.83 10.41
N GLU A 175 17.34 5.25 10.66
CA GLU A 175 17.71 6.14 11.76
C GLU A 175 17.13 7.56 11.59
N ASP A 176 17.20 8.11 10.38
CA ASP A 176 16.78 9.49 10.08
C ASP A 176 15.27 9.66 9.90
N TYR A 177 14.54 8.55 9.66
CA TYR A 177 13.09 8.53 9.42
C TYR A 177 12.33 7.53 10.31
N PRO A 178 12.44 7.67 11.65
CA PRO A 178 11.85 6.73 12.60
C PRO A 178 10.31 6.75 12.58
N GLU A 179 9.69 7.75 11.97
CA GLU A 179 8.24 7.87 11.78
C GLU A 179 7.69 7.01 10.63
N ILE A 180 8.55 6.38 9.83
CA ILE A 180 8.09 5.46 8.77
C ILE A 180 7.79 4.10 9.38
N ASP A 181 6.55 3.65 9.22
CA ASP A 181 6.04 2.41 9.80
C ASP A 181 6.54 1.16 9.05
N GLU A 182 6.71 1.27 7.73
CA GLU A 182 6.99 0.15 6.85
C GLU A 182 8.05 0.52 5.79
N TRP A 183 8.95 -0.41 5.48
CA TRP A 183 9.98 -0.22 4.47
C TRP A 183 10.02 -1.35 3.45
N ASP A 184 10.13 -0.99 2.16
CA ASP A 184 10.61 -1.95 1.18
C ASP A 184 12.10 -2.18 1.40
N LEU A 185 12.48 -3.42 1.60
CA LEU A 185 13.87 -3.82 1.86
C LEU A 185 14.74 -3.54 0.62
N TYR A 186 15.05 -4.56 -0.14
CA TYR A 186 15.69 -4.40 -1.44
C TYR A 186 14.64 -4.60 -2.53
N ASN A 187 14.19 -3.50 -3.13
CA ASN A 187 13.17 -3.53 -4.17
C ASN A 187 13.66 -4.28 -5.41
N GLU A 188 12.83 -5.19 -5.94
CA GLU A 188 13.08 -5.92 -7.19
C GLU A 188 14.38 -6.73 -7.20
N THR A 189 14.82 -7.24 -6.05
CA THR A 189 16.12 -7.95 -5.91
C THR A 189 16.36 -9.01 -6.99
N PRO A 190 15.39 -9.88 -7.38
CA PRO A 190 15.59 -10.86 -8.45
C PRO A 190 15.94 -10.23 -9.80
N GLY A 191 15.51 -8.99 -10.04
CA GLY A 191 15.82 -8.24 -11.27
C GLY A 191 17.31 -7.94 -11.47
N ILE A 192 18.11 -8.05 -10.40
CA ILE A 192 19.58 -7.78 -10.47
C ILE A 192 20.29 -8.69 -11.49
N ARG A 193 19.77 -9.89 -11.76
CA ARG A 193 20.32 -10.81 -12.76
C ARG A 193 20.31 -10.26 -14.19
N LEU A 194 19.42 -9.28 -14.44
CA LEU A 194 19.29 -8.62 -15.75
C LEU A 194 20.35 -7.52 -15.95
N LYS A 195 21.09 -7.15 -14.91
CA LYS A 195 22.17 -6.18 -14.95
C LYS A 195 23.47 -6.80 -15.41
N ALA A 196 24.43 -5.95 -15.85
CA ALA A 196 25.76 -6.39 -16.24
C ALA A 196 26.44 -7.15 -15.08
N ALA A 197 27.12 -8.25 -15.39
CA ALA A 197 27.71 -9.13 -14.37
C ALA A 197 28.79 -8.43 -13.53
N ASP A 198 29.43 -7.42 -14.08
CA ASP A 198 30.47 -6.62 -13.41
C ASP A 198 29.88 -5.41 -12.66
N MET A 199 28.58 -5.14 -12.74
CA MET A 199 27.95 -4.06 -11.98
C MET A 199 28.21 -4.26 -10.48
N GLY A 200 28.66 -3.19 -9.79
CA GLY A 200 29.04 -3.26 -8.38
C GLY A 200 27.98 -3.87 -7.48
N VAL A 201 26.73 -3.40 -7.58
CA VAL A 201 25.61 -3.91 -6.79
C VAL A 201 25.32 -5.39 -7.09
N ARG A 202 25.40 -5.83 -8.36
CA ARG A 202 25.19 -7.23 -8.70
C ARG A 202 26.28 -8.11 -8.06
N ARG A 203 27.54 -7.71 -8.12
CA ARG A 203 28.65 -8.39 -7.45
C ARG A 203 28.46 -8.46 -5.94
N TRP A 204 27.92 -7.39 -5.35
CA TRP A 204 27.58 -7.34 -3.93
C TRP A 204 26.50 -8.37 -3.57
N VAL A 205 25.38 -8.42 -4.30
CA VAL A 205 24.31 -9.44 -4.10
C VAL A 205 24.86 -10.86 -4.27
N GLU A 206 25.64 -11.12 -5.34
CA GLU A 206 26.24 -12.44 -5.59
C GLU A 206 27.24 -12.85 -4.48
N SER A 207 27.96 -11.90 -3.89
CA SER A 207 28.89 -12.18 -2.78
C SER A 207 28.18 -12.60 -1.48
N HIS A 208 26.92 -12.22 -1.30
CA HIS A 208 26.08 -12.65 -0.18
C HIS A 208 25.30 -13.94 -0.49
N GLY A 209 25.42 -14.50 -1.69
CA GLY A 209 24.75 -15.75 -2.07
C GLY A 209 23.41 -15.57 -2.80
N GLY A 210 23.04 -14.34 -3.18
CA GLY A 210 21.86 -14.05 -4.00
C GLY A 210 20.74 -13.31 -3.25
N PRO A 211 19.52 -13.22 -3.86
CA PRO A 211 18.41 -12.42 -3.36
C PRO A 211 17.93 -12.75 -1.95
N GLY A 212 17.78 -14.01 -1.60
CA GLY A 212 17.33 -14.44 -0.27
C GLY A 212 18.30 -14.00 0.83
N PRO A 213 19.58 -14.45 0.79
CA PRO A 213 20.60 -14.07 1.77
C PRO A 213 20.84 -12.56 1.89
N VAL A 214 20.82 -11.81 0.78
CA VAL A 214 21.00 -10.36 0.87
C VAL A 214 19.80 -9.67 1.55
N THR A 215 18.61 -10.26 1.42
CA THR A 215 17.41 -9.77 2.14
C THR A 215 17.59 -9.94 3.65
N GLU A 216 18.16 -11.09 4.10
CA GLU A 216 18.49 -11.33 5.50
C GLU A 216 19.47 -10.27 6.04
N VAL A 217 20.56 -10.02 5.32
CA VAL A 217 21.57 -9.01 5.73
C VAL A 217 20.94 -7.62 5.92
N ILE A 218 20.05 -7.22 5.03
CA ILE A 218 19.39 -5.90 5.13
C ILE A 218 18.41 -5.88 6.30
N VAL A 219 17.51 -6.88 6.40
CA VAL A 219 16.48 -6.87 7.43
C VAL A 219 17.06 -6.94 8.84
N ASP A 220 18.10 -7.74 9.05
CA ASP A 220 18.78 -7.83 10.34
C ASP A 220 19.36 -6.48 10.77
N ALA A 221 20.00 -5.78 9.81
CA ALA A 221 20.59 -4.48 10.09
C ALA A 221 19.57 -3.41 10.47
N VAL A 222 18.38 -3.41 9.83
CA VAL A 222 17.34 -2.40 10.11
C VAL A 222 16.47 -2.80 11.31
N ARG A 223 16.29 -4.08 11.56
CA ARG A 223 15.57 -4.59 12.74
C ARG A 223 16.28 -4.25 14.05
N GLU A 224 17.61 -4.16 14.05
CA GLU A 224 18.39 -3.66 15.20
C GLU A 224 18.04 -2.22 15.57
N ILE A 225 17.71 -1.38 14.56
CA ILE A 225 17.40 0.05 14.72
C ILE A 225 15.91 0.25 15.02
N GLN A 226 15.04 -0.44 14.29
CA GLN A 226 13.59 -0.34 14.37
C GLN A 226 12.97 -1.72 14.62
N PRO A 227 13.00 -2.21 15.88
CA PRO A 227 12.53 -3.56 16.22
C PRO A 227 11.06 -3.81 15.87
N ASP A 228 10.22 -2.80 16.00
CA ASP A 228 8.77 -2.85 15.70
C ASP A 228 8.42 -2.42 14.28
N GLY A 229 9.42 -2.03 13.47
CA GLY A 229 9.24 -1.67 12.06
C GLY A 229 8.76 -2.85 11.23
N ARG A 230 8.03 -2.59 10.13
CA ARG A 230 7.58 -3.62 9.20
C ARG A 230 8.39 -3.57 7.92
N PHE A 231 8.77 -4.72 7.40
CA PHE A 231 9.69 -4.86 6.28
C PHE A 231 9.09 -5.72 5.18
N ILE A 232 9.09 -5.18 3.96
CA ILE A 232 8.38 -5.73 2.80
C ILE A 232 9.38 -6.21 1.76
N VAL A 233 9.19 -7.42 1.24
CA VAL A 233 9.87 -7.95 0.05
C VAL A 233 8.98 -7.64 -1.16
N ASN A 234 9.41 -6.72 -2.04
CA ASN A 234 8.60 -6.14 -3.11
C ASN A 234 9.15 -6.42 -4.51
N HIS A 235 8.28 -6.83 -5.46
CA HIS A 235 8.68 -7.14 -6.83
C HIS A 235 7.55 -6.91 -7.84
N PHE A 236 7.93 -6.62 -9.12
CA PHE A 236 6.98 -6.36 -10.21
C PHE A 236 6.50 -7.63 -10.92
N ALA A 237 7.33 -8.66 -10.99
CA ALA A 237 7.06 -9.86 -11.78
C ALA A 237 6.54 -11.00 -10.90
N GLU A 238 5.23 -11.05 -10.66
CA GLU A 238 4.57 -12.06 -9.84
C GLU A 238 4.70 -13.49 -10.39
N ASN A 239 5.06 -13.63 -11.66
CA ASN A 239 5.33 -14.93 -12.30
C ASN A 239 6.81 -15.29 -12.35
N ASP A 240 7.69 -14.46 -11.78
CA ASP A 240 9.13 -14.73 -11.74
C ASP A 240 9.44 -15.86 -10.75
N PRO A 241 9.98 -16.99 -11.20
CA PRO A 241 10.39 -18.08 -10.30
C PRO A 241 11.43 -17.66 -9.27
N GLU A 242 12.31 -16.70 -9.60
CA GLU A 242 13.32 -16.20 -8.68
C GLU A 242 12.71 -15.35 -7.56
N PHE A 243 11.60 -14.67 -7.80
CA PHE A 243 10.87 -13.98 -6.74
C PHE A 243 10.24 -14.97 -5.74
N GLN A 244 9.64 -16.04 -6.25
CA GLN A 244 9.13 -17.09 -5.39
C GLN A 244 10.26 -17.78 -4.62
N GLN A 245 11.40 -18.04 -5.28
CA GLN A 245 12.59 -18.61 -4.63
C GLN A 245 13.14 -17.68 -3.54
N GLN A 246 13.22 -16.37 -3.78
CA GLN A 246 13.63 -15.40 -2.77
C GLN A 246 12.75 -15.48 -1.51
N ILE A 247 11.42 -15.55 -1.68
CA ILE A 247 10.48 -15.68 -0.57
C ILE A 247 10.69 -17.02 0.17
N GLU A 248 10.82 -18.10 -0.58
CA GLU A 248 11.04 -19.45 -0.02
C GLU A 248 12.38 -19.55 0.74
N ASP A 249 13.44 -18.95 0.22
CA ASP A 249 14.73 -18.82 0.91
C ASP A 249 14.58 -18.01 2.19
N CYS A 250 13.96 -16.83 2.13
CA CYS A 250 13.72 -16.01 3.31
C CYS A 250 12.93 -16.77 4.39
N LEU A 251 11.91 -17.52 4.02
CA LEU A 251 11.14 -18.34 4.97
C LEU A 251 11.98 -19.50 5.53
N SER A 252 12.82 -20.13 4.71
CA SER A 252 13.66 -21.26 5.13
C SER A 252 14.78 -20.85 6.09
N TYR A 253 15.27 -19.61 5.97
CA TYR A 253 16.26 -19.00 6.86
C TYR A 253 15.63 -18.24 8.03
N GLU A 254 14.29 -18.29 8.16
CA GLU A 254 13.55 -17.58 9.21
C GLU A 254 13.80 -16.05 9.19
N VAL A 255 14.07 -15.47 8.00
CA VAL A 255 14.26 -14.02 7.81
C VAL A 255 13.04 -13.28 8.30
N PRO A 256 13.16 -12.28 9.19
CA PRO A 256 12.02 -11.62 9.83
C PRO A 256 11.43 -10.49 8.97
N PHE A 257 11.04 -10.78 7.71
CA PHE A 257 10.24 -9.89 6.89
C PHE A 257 8.75 -10.06 7.21
N ASP A 258 7.94 -9.01 6.97
CA ASP A 258 6.57 -8.91 7.48
C ASP A 258 5.49 -9.03 6.40
N ALA A 259 5.77 -8.64 5.15
CA ALA A 259 4.80 -8.67 4.05
C ALA A 259 5.45 -8.94 2.69
N ILE A 260 4.64 -9.39 1.74
CA ILE A 260 5.01 -9.59 0.33
C ILE A 260 4.33 -8.51 -0.50
N GLY A 261 5.15 -7.68 -1.19
CA GLY A 261 4.70 -6.66 -2.11
C GLY A 261 4.64 -7.18 -3.55
N ILE A 262 3.52 -6.96 -4.20
CA ILE A 262 3.26 -7.26 -5.62
C ILE A 262 2.90 -5.94 -6.29
N GLN A 263 3.74 -5.42 -7.18
CA GLN A 263 3.58 -4.08 -7.73
C GLN A 263 2.29 -3.91 -8.55
N ALA A 264 1.93 -4.90 -9.34
CA ALA A 264 0.69 -4.91 -10.13
C ALA A 264 0.57 -3.75 -11.15
N HIS A 265 1.67 -3.36 -11.80
CA HIS A 265 1.66 -2.43 -12.92
C HIS A 265 1.04 -3.05 -14.17
N MET A 266 0.20 -2.29 -14.90
CA MET A 266 -0.55 -2.76 -16.07
C MET A 266 -0.25 -1.90 -17.30
N HIS A 267 0.89 -2.13 -17.96
CA HIS A 267 1.37 -1.28 -19.07
C HIS A 267 1.14 -1.88 -20.47
N HIS A 268 0.87 -3.17 -20.59
CA HIS A 268 0.45 -3.84 -21.82
C HIS A 268 -0.59 -4.93 -21.50
N PHE A 269 -1.24 -5.48 -22.53
CA PHE A 269 -2.30 -6.47 -22.30
C PHE A 269 -1.84 -7.72 -21.52
N GLY A 270 -0.57 -8.11 -21.64
CA GLY A 270 0.00 -9.19 -20.85
C GLY A 270 0.10 -8.91 -19.36
N ASP A 271 0.14 -7.63 -18.95
CA ASP A 271 0.21 -7.23 -17.55
C ASP A 271 -1.17 -7.03 -16.90
N VAL A 272 -2.24 -6.89 -17.71
CA VAL A 272 -3.57 -6.60 -17.17
C VAL A 272 -4.02 -7.70 -16.21
N PHE A 273 -4.34 -7.30 -15.01
CA PHE A 273 -4.89 -8.16 -13.97
C PHE A 273 -6.39 -8.38 -14.23
N THR A 274 -6.67 -9.38 -15.07
CA THR A 274 -8.03 -9.93 -15.15
C THR A 274 -8.42 -10.53 -13.80
N GLU A 275 -9.72 -10.69 -13.54
CA GLU A 275 -10.23 -11.35 -12.34
C GLU A 275 -9.49 -12.68 -12.06
N LYS A 276 -9.37 -13.53 -13.07
CA LYS A 276 -8.66 -14.82 -12.96
C LYS A 276 -7.20 -14.67 -12.58
N ARG A 277 -6.50 -13.70 -13.20
CA ARG A 277 -5.08 -13.46 -12.91
C ARG A 277 -4.89 -12.95 -11.51
N LEU A 278 -5.66 -11.91 -11.10
CA LEU A 278 -5.56 -11.35 -9.77
C LEU A 278 -5.81 -12.40 -8.70
N TRP A 279 -6.93 -13.13 -8.80
CA TRP A 279 -7.24 -14.19 -7.84
C TRP A 279 -6.15 -15.27 -7.78
N GLY A 280 -5.68 -15.73 -8.95
CA GLY A 280 -4.62 -16.74 -9.03
C GLY A 280 -3.29 -16.28 -8.43
N VAL A 281 -2.96 -14.99 -8.53
CA VAL A 281 -1.77 -14.39 -7.90
C VAL A 281 -1.95 -14.34 -6.38
N LEU A 282 -3.10 -13.84 -5.90
CA LEU A 282 -3.39 -13.75 -4.47
C LEU A 282 -3.36 -15.14 -3.79
N GLU A 283 -4.00 -16.16 -4.39
CA GLU A 283 -3.95 -17.53 -3.90
C GLU A 283 -2.53 -18.13 -3.91
N ARG A 284 -1.73 -17.78 -4.92
CA ARG A 284 -0.35 -18.27 -5.02
C ARG A 284 0.53 -17.75 -3.89
N PHE A 285 0.44 -16.47 -3.59
CA PHE A 285 1.31 -15.83 -2.58
C PHE A 285 0.75 -15.95 -1.15
N SER A 286 -0.56 -16.08 -0.97
CA SER A 286 -1.16 -16.29 0.36
C SER A 286 -0.69 -17.58 1.05
N LYS A 287 -0.28 -18.59 0.28
CA LYS A 287 0.28 -19.85 0.80
C LYS A 287 1.53 -19.67 1.67
N TYR A 288 2.24 -18.54 1.51
CA TYR A 288 3.43 -18.23 2.31
C TYR A 288 3.11 -17.69 3.72
N GLY A 289 1.81 -17.47 4.02
CA GLY A 289 1.36 -17.06 5.35
C GLY A 289 1.76 -15.64 5.75
N LYS A 290 2.15 -14.82 4.78
CA LYS A 290 2.45 -13.40 4.96
C LYS A 290 1.34 -12.53 4.37
N PRO A 291 1.04 -11.36 4.97
CA PRO A 291 0.18 -10.36 4.35
C PRO A 291 0.67 -9.97 2.95
N LEU A 292 -0.30 -9.70 2.06
CA LEU A 292 -0.03 -9.27 0.69
C LEU A 292 -0.33 -7.78 0.53
N HIS A 293 0.62 -7.04 -0.04
CA HIS A 293 0.46 -5.67 -0.47
C HIS A 293 0.40 -5.61 -1.99
N LEU A 294 -0.68 -5.09 -2.56
CA LEU A 294 -0.72 -4.68 -3.96
C LEU A 294 -0.13 -3.28 -4.02
N SER A 295 1.18 -3.23 -4.23
CA SER A 295 2.03 -2.16 -3.73
C SER A 295 2.21 -0.96 -4.68
N GLU A 296 1.90 -1.11 -5.99
CA GLU A 296 2.22 -0.09 -7.00
C GLU A 296 1.27 -0.14 -8.19
N ILE A 297 -0.04 -0.19 -7.93
CA ILE A 297 -1.03 -0.36 -8.99
C ILE A 297 -0.98 0.82 -9.95
N SER A 298 -0.89 0.54 -11.24
CA SER A 298 -1.12 1.50 -12.31
C SER A 298 -1.99 0.88 -13.40
N ILE A 299 -3.17 1.47 -13.61
CA ILE A 299 -4.12 1.12 -14.67
C ILE A 299 -4.16 2.30 -15.64
N LEU A 300 -3.92 2.03 -16.91
CA LEU A 300 -3.81 3.08 -17.92
C LEU A 300 -5.17 3.61 -18.37
N SER A 301 -5.26 4.93 -18.60
CA SER A 301 -6.38 5.62 -19.26
C SER A 301 -6.08 5.98 -20.71
N CYS A 302 -5.18 5.25 -21.34
CA CYS A 302 -4.85 5.38 -22.76
C CYS A 302 -4.89 4.01 -23.45
N GLU A 303 -4.73 4.00 -24.75
CA GLU A 303 -4.62 2.74 -25.50
C GLU A 303 -3.44 1.91 -24.98
N ILE A 304 -3.76 0.70 -24.50
CA ILE A 304 -2.78 -0.21 -23.92
C ILE A 304 -1.95 -0.85 -25.03
N PHE A 305 -0.65 -1.02 -24.80
CA PHE A 305 0.20 -1.72 -25.77
C PHE A 305 -0.20 -3.21 -25.87
N PRO A 306 -0.19 -3.78 -27.09
CA PRO A 306 -0.59 -5.18 -27.26
C PRO A 306 0.37 -6.19 -26.62
N ASP A 307 1.65 -5.82 -26.54
CA ASP A 307 2.72 -6.68 -26.06
C ASP A 307 3.95 -5.89 -25.56
N TRP A 308 4.84 -6.58 -24.89
CA TRP A 308 6.10 -6.04 -24.41
C TRP A 308 7.00 -5.46 -25.52
N PRO A 309 7.19 -6.08 -26.70
CA PRO A 309 7.99 -5.49 -27.79
C PRO A 309 7.52 -4.10 -28.20
N LYS A 310 6.20 -3.86 -28.27
CA LYS A 310 5.64 -2.55 -28.62
C LYS A 310 5.88 -1.53 -27.50
N LEU A 311 5.71 -1.92 -26.25
CA LEU A 311 6.05 -1.09 -25.11
C LEU A 311 7.52 -0.73 -25.11
N SER A 312 8.42 -1.70 -25.33
CA SER A 312 9.88 -1.47 -25.37
C SER A 312 10.32 -0.51 -26.49
N LEU A 313 9.63 -0.52 -27.64
CA LEU A 313 9.88 0.48 -28.70
C LEU A 313 9.49 1.88 -28.25
N TRP A 314 8.35 2.03 -27.61
CA TRP A 314 7.90 3.31 -27.04
C TRP A 314 8.86 3.84 -25.97
N GLU A 315 9.39 3.00 -25.11
CA GLU A 315 10.38 3.39 -24.09
C GLU A 315 11.69 3.90 -24.73
N LYS A 316 12.10 3.28 -25.84
CA LYS A 316 13.26 3.76 -26.61
C LYS A 316 13.02 5.13 -27.23
N GLU A 317 11.80 5.42 -27.70
CA GLU A 317 11.42 6.74 -28.20
C GLU A 317 11.48 7.79 -27.09
N ILE A 318 10.99 7.45 -25.89
CA ILE A 318 11.09 8.32 -24.69
C ILE A 318 12.55 8.58 -24.33
N ALA A 319 13.38 7.55 -24.27
CA ALA A 319 14.80 7.70 -23.95
C ALA A 319 15.52 8.61 -24.97
N ALA A 320 15.30 8.38 -26.25
CA ALA A 320 15.87 9.21 -27.33
C ALA A 320 15.39 10.67 -27.28
N ALA A 321 14.14 10.92 -26.90
CA ALA A 321 13.61 12.27 -26.70
C ALA A 321 14.34 12.99 -25.56
N LYS A 322 14.50 12.31 -24.42
CA LYS A 322 15.23 12.83 -23.25
C LYS A 322 16.68 13.16 -23.58
N GLU A 323 17.41 12.25 -24.25
CA GLU A 323 18.80 12.45 -24.67
C GLU A 323 18.98 13.65 -25.61
N THR A 324 18.00 13.90 -26.48
CA THR A 324 18.04 14.99 -27.46
C THR A 324 17.39 16.28 -26.98
N GLY A 325 16.89 16.33 -25.73
CA GLY A 325 16.19 17.49 -25.16
C GLY A 325 14.86 17.82 -25.87
N LYS A 326 14.26 16.86 -26.57
CA LYS A 326 12.95 16.99 -27.18
C LYS A 326 11.85 16.73 -26.17
N PRO A 327 10.63 17.26 -26.39
CA PRO A 327 9.49 16.88 -25.57
C PRO A 327 9.31 15.36 -25.53
N THR A 328 9.16 14.81 -24.33
CA THR A 328 8.89 13.39 -24.13
C THR A 328 7.52 13.04 -24.70
N PRO A 329 7.42 12.03 -25.58
CA PRO A 329 6.12 11.62 -26.11
C PRO A 329 5.23 11.11 -24.97
N CYS A 330 3.95 11.48 -25.03
CA CYS A 330 2.92 11.08 -24.08
C CYS A 330 1.68 10.60 -24.83
N LYS A 331 1.12 9.46 -24.38
CA LYS A 331 -0.17 8.98 -24.90
C LYS A 331 -1.31 9.84 -24.34
N PRO A 332 -2.35 10.16 -25.15
CA PRO A 332 -3.48 10.88 -24.64
C PRO A 332 -4.38 10.01 -23.76
N SER A 333 -4.79 10.53 -22.61
CA SER A 333 -5.96 10.01 -21.90
C SER A 333 -7.22 10.32 -22.71
N THR A 334 -8.14 9.36 -22.80
CA THR A 334 -9.39 9.54 -23.56
C THR A 334 -10.59 9.03 -22.76
N PRO A 335 -11.81 9.61 -22.97
CA PRO A 335 -12.98 9.20 -22.21
C PRO A 335 -13.29 7.71 -22.24
N LYS A 336 -13.02 7.05 -23.38
CA LYS A 336 -13.16 5.58 -23.49
C LYS A 336 -12.23 4.83 -22.55
N TRP A 337 -10.96 5.25 -22.51
CA TRP A 337 -9.95 4.57 -21.70
C TRP A 337 -10.01 4.98 -20.23
N GLU A 338 -10.49 6.18 -19.93
CA GLU A 338 -10.80 6.60 -18.56
C GLU A 338 -11.95 5.78 -17.96
N GLN A 339 -12.98 5.51 -18.76
CA GLN A 339 -14.06 4.61 -18.34
C GLN A 339 -13.55 3.18 -18.11
N TYR A 340 -12.73 2.67 -19.03
CA TYR A 340 -12.08 1.35 -18.85
C TYR A 340 -11.20 1.31 -17.59
N GLN A 341 -10.41 2.36 -17.33
CA GLN A 341 -9.60 2.49 -16.13
C GLN A 341 -10.46 2.42 -14.87
N ALA A 342 -11.58 3.15 -14.85
CA ALA A 342 -12.50 3.19 -13.71
C ALA A 342 -13.17 1.85 -13.44
N GLU A 343 -13.65 1.17 -14.48
CA GLU A 343 -14.29 -0.15 -14.38
C GLU A 343 -13.29 -1.22 -13.89
N LEU A 344 -12.10 -1.26 -14.49
CA LEU A 344 -11.08 -2.22 -14.08
C LEU A 344 -10.58 -1.94 -12.65
N ALA A 345 -10.43 -0.68 -12.26
CA ALA A 345 -10.04 -0.31 -10.89
C ALA A 345 -11.11 -0.71 -9.87
N HIS A 346 -12.38 -0.50 -10.17
CA HIS A 346 -13.50 -0.93 -9.34
C HIS A 346 -13.45 -2.44 -9.07
N ASP A 347 -13.35 -3.24 -10.13
CA ASP A 347 -13.33 -4.71 -10.03
C ASP A 347 -12.06 -5.21 -9.32
N PHE A 348 -10.91 -4.61 -9.64
CA PHE A 348 -9.63 -4.93 -9.01
C PHE A 348 -9.66 -4.67 -7.49
N TYR A 349 -10.11 -3.48 -7.07
CA TYR A 349 -10.21 -3.12 -5.65
C TYR A 349 -11.21 -4.02 -4.92
N THR A 350 -12.36 -4.29 -5.52
CA THR A 350 -13.39 -5.14 -4.93
C THR A 350 -12.86 -6.56 -4.71
N LEU A 351 -12.21 -7.13 -5.71
CA LEU A 351 -11.66 -8.48 -5.62
C LEU A 351 -10.51 -8.56 -4.60
N ALA A 352 -9.58 -7.61 -4.66
CA ALA A 352 -8.45 -7.54 -3.74
C ALA A 352 -8.89 -7.32 -2.28
N PHE A 353 -9.82 -6.38 -2.03
CA PHE A 353 -10.36 -6.13 -0.70
C PHE A 353 -11.13 -7.32 -0.14
N SER A 354 -11.72 -8.14 -1.01
CA SER A 354 -12.40 -9.37 -0.61
C SER A 354 -11.48 -10.53 -0.25
N HIS A 355 -10.16 -10.43 -0.47
CA HIS A 355 -9.22 -11.52 -0.21
C HIS A 355 -8.60 -11.41 1.19
N PRO A 356 -8.65 -12.48 2.03
CA PRO A 356 -8.22 -12.38 3.44
C PRO A 356 -6.73 -12.10 3.64
N ALA A 357 -5.87 -12.49 2.71
CA ALA A 357 -4.44 -12.24 2.81
C ALA A 357 -4.03 -10.81 2.39
N VAL A 358 -4.88 -10.06 1.68
CA VAL A 358 -4.55 -8.70 1.26
C VAL A 358 -4.73 -7.74 2.41
N GLU A 359 -3.71 -6.95 2.71
CA GLU A 359 -3.68 -5.96 3.78
C GLU A 359 -3.64 -4.52 3.24
N SER A 360 -3.10 -4.32 2.03
CA SER A 360 -3.02 -2.99 1.42
C SER A 360 -3.18 -3.02 -0.09
N ILE A 361 -3.74 -1.92 -0.62
CA ILE A 361 -3.90 -1.64 -2.05
C ILE A 361 -3.40 -0.22 -2.27
N ILE A 362 -2.33 -0.04 -3.07
CA ILE A 362 -1.63 1.23 -3.21
C ILE A 362 -1.60 1.65 -4.67
N TRP A 363 -2.19 2.80 -4.97
CA TRP A 363 -2.14 3.40 -6.30
C TRP A 363 -0.83 4.14 -6.52
N TRP A 364 -0.14 3.87 -7.65
CA TRP A 364 1.23 4.37 -7.86
C TRP A 364 1.28 5.80 -8.40
N THR A 365 0.59 6.08 -9.50
CA THR A 365 0.63 7.38 -10.16
C THR A 365 -0.64 8.16 -9.84
N ILE A 366 -0.57 9.26 -9.09
CA ILE A 366 -1.76 9.98 -8.66
C ILE A 366 -2.25 10.96 -9.73
N THR A 367 -1.33 11.55 -10.51
CA THR A 367 -1.69 12.52 -11.56
C THR A 367 -1.16 12.12 -12.94
N ASP A 368 -1.80 12.63 -13.99
CA ASP A 368 -1.31 12.54 -15.36
C ASP A 368 -0.33 13.68 -15.72
N LEU A 369 0.09 14.48 -14.75
CA LEU A 369 1.13 15.49 -14.95
C LEU A 369 2.50 14.80 -15.13
N GLU A 370 3.08 14.92 -16.34
CA GLU A 370 4.32 14.21 -16.70
C GLU A 370 4.26 12.71 -16.43
N PRO A 371 3.28 11.99 -17.01
CA PRO A 371 2.96 10.63 -16.60
C PRO A 371 4.15 9.70 -16.80
N TRP A 372 4.35 8.82 -15.83
CA TRP A 372 5.40 7.82 -15.85
C TRP A 372 5.36 7.00 -17.16
N ARG A 373 6.52 6.86 -17.81
CA ARG A 373 6.66 6.21 -19.12
C ARG A 373 5.83 6.87 -20.24
N GLY A 374 5.40 8.14 -20.07
CA GLY A 374 4.53 8.80 -21.03
C GLY A 374 3.14 8.17 -21.18
N MET A 375 2.68 7.46 -20.15
CA MET A 375 1.42 6.72 -20.15
C MET A 375 0.54 7.16 -18.97
N PRO A 376 -0.60 7.85 -19.23
CA PRO A 376 -1.47 8.35 -18.18
C PRO A 376 -2.11 7.17 -17.40
N ALA A 377 -1.88 7.15 -16.09
CA ALA A 377 -2.42 6.20 -15.13
C ALA A 377 -2.95 6.90 -13.87
N GLY A 378 -3.00 8.24 -13.88
CA GLY A 378 -3.42 9.05 -12.75
C GLY A 378 -4.88 8.86 -12.37
N LEU A 379 -5.17 9.12 -11.10
CA LEU A 379 -6.52 9.35 -10.59
C LEU A 379 -7.01 10.75 -10.95
N LEU A 380 -6.05 11.66 -11.13
CA LEU A 380 -6.27 13.04 -11.54
C LEU A 380 -5.63 13.26 -12.91
N ASP A 381 -6.20 14.17 -13.69
CA ASP A 381 -5.60 14.60 -14.95
C ASP A 381 -4.37 15.52 -14.73
N ALA A 382 -3.78 16.04 -15.81
CA ALA A 382 -2.62 16.92 -15.77
C ALA A 382 -2.92 18.31 -15.15
N GLU A 383 -4.18 18.70 -15.08
CA GLU A 383 -4.70 19.92 -14.46
C GLU A 383 -5.18 19.69 -13.03
N GLY A 384 -4.99 18.47 -12.48
CA GLY A 384 -5.38 18.10 -11.13
C GLY A 384 -6.88 17.83 -10.95
N GLN A 385 -7.67 17.70 -12.05
CA GLN A 385 -9.08 17.36 -11.97
C GLN A 385 -9.28 15.86 -11.76
N ALA A 386 -10.31 15.50 -10.98
CA ALA A 386 -10.62 14.11 -10.72
C ALA A 386 -11.14 13.39 -11.97
N LYS A 387 -10.54 12.28 -12.32
CA LYS A 387 -10.97 11.40 -13.41
C LYS A 387 -12.06 10.42 -12.92
N PRO A 388 -12.76 9.72 -13.83
CA PRO A 388 -13.78 8.73 -13.46
C PRO A 388 -13.28 7.68 -12.46
N VAL A 389 -12.03 7.26 -12.56
CA VAL A 389 -11.40 6.31 -11.64
C VAL A 389 -11.33 6.83 -10.19
N TYR A 390 -11.05 8.12 -9.99
CA TYR A 390 -11.09 8.74 -8.66
C TYR A 390 -12.48 8.59 -8.03
N HIS A 391 -13.52 8.91 -8.78
CA HIS A 391 -14.90 8.81 -8.30
C HIS A 391 -15.34 7.38 -8.04
N ALA A 392 -14.87 6.42 -8.85
CA ALA A 392 -15.12 4.99 -8.61
C ALA A 392 -14.49 4.51 -7.29
N LEU A 393 -13.25 4.89 -7.02
CA LEU A 393 -12.58 4.55 -5.74
C LEU A 393 -13.19 5.29 -4.55
N ASP A 394 -13.58 6.56 -4.71
CA ASP A 394 -14.27 7.31 -3.66
C ASP A 394 -15.61 6.66 -3.30
N GLN A 395 -16.38 6.23 -4.31
CA GLN A 395 -17.63 5.50 -4.10
C GLN A 395 -17.40 4.20 -3.28
N LEU A 396 -16.39 3.39 -3.64
CA LEU A 396 -16.06 2.18 -2.91
C LEU A 396 -15.61 2.49 -1.47
N ILE A 397 -14.57 3.32 -1.30
CA ILE A 397 -13.84 3.49 -0.03
C ILE A 397 -14.65 4.34 0.96
N ASN A 398 -15.28 5.41 0.48
CA ASN A 398 -15.93 6.39 1.35
C ASN A 398 -17.45 6.24 1.47
N HIS A 399 -18.07 5.38 0.64
CA HIS A 399 -19.51 5.18 0.67
C HIS A 399 -19.89 3.71 0.87
N GLU A 400 -19.46 2.79 0.00
CA GLU A 400 -19.87 1.38 0.09
C GLU A 400 -19.19 0.63 1.23
N TRP A 401 -17.89 0.88 1.43
CA TRP A 401 -17.08 0.21 2.47
C TRP A 401 -16.91 1.06 3.73
N LYS A 402 -17.81 1.99 3.97
CA LYS A 402 -17.76 2.88 5.12
C LYS A 402 -18.97 2.76 6.01
N THR A 403 -18.75 2.68 7.31
CA THR A 403 -19.82 2.58 8.28
C THR A 403 -20.28 3.97 8.73
N LEU A 404 -21.56 4.25 8.50
CA LEU A 404 -22.26 5.42 9.02
C LEU A 404 -23.62 4.97 9.56
N ILE A 405 -23.88 5.22 10.84
CA ILE A 405 -25.08 4.75 11.54
C ILE A 405 -25.71 5.89 12.34
N GLU A 406 -27.03 6.01 12.27
CA GLU A 406 -27.83 6.77 13.22
C GLU A 406 -28.75 5.80 13.95
N ALA A 407 -28.71 5.80 15.28
CA ALA A 407 -29.48 4.88 16.12
C ALA A 407 -29.79 5.47 17.50
N THR A 408 -30.45 4.68 18.34
CA THR A 408 -30.77 5.07 19.72
C THR A 408 -30.17 4.08 20.71
N THR A 409 -29.78 4.59 21.88
CA THR A 409 -29.26 3.77 22.97
C THR A 409 -30.34 2.89 23.58
N ALA A 410 -29.97 1.66 23.95
CA ALA A 410 -30.73 0.79 24.81
C ALA A 410 -30.57 1.21 26.30
N GLU A 411 -31.03 0.37 27.23
CA GLU A 411 -30.82 0.58 28.67
C GLU A 411 -29.34 0.60 29.03
N ASP A 412 -28.96 1.39 30.02
CA ASP A 412 -27.58 1.57 30.48
C ASP A 412 -26.62 2.09 29.43
N GLY A 413 -27.10 2.86 28.43
CA GLY A 413 -26.27 3.41 27.37
C GLY A 413 -25.69 2.37 26.38
N ARG A 414 -26.24 1.15 26.40
CA ARG A 414 -25.79 0.07 25.51
C ARG A 414 -26.24 0.30 24.08
N THR A 415 -25.39 -0.12 23.14
CA THR A 415 -25.69 -0.18 21.71
C THR A 415 -24.89 -1.28 21.05
N GLN A 416 -25.37 -1.75 19.90
CA GLN A 416 -24.68 -2.73 19.08
C GLN A 416 -24.86 -2.41 17.59
N PHE A 417 -23.86 -2.73 16.81
CA PHE A 417 -23.89 -2.59 15.36
C PHE A 417 -22.89 -3.54 14.71
N ARG A 418 -23.01 -3.72 13.40
CA ARG A 418 -22.00 -4.35 12.55
C ARG A 418 -21.38 -3.28 11.65
N GLY A 419 -20.05 -3.27 11.53
CA GLY A 419 -19.35 -2.27 10.72
C GLY A 419 -17.98 -2.72 10.29
N PHE A 420 -17.38 -1.96 9.37
CA PHE A 420 -16.02 -2.18 8.90
C PHE A 420 -15.01 -1.93 10.01
N TYR A 421 -13.95 -2.72 10.06
CA TYR A 421 -12.87 -2.51 11.02
C TYR A 421 -12.18 -1.17 10.82
N GLY A 422 -11.84 -0.49 11.92
CA GLY A 422 -11.21 0.82 11.91
C GLY A 422 -11.55 1.69 13.10
N SER A 423 -11.23 2.97 12.98
CA SER A 423 -11.48 3.98 14.02
C SER A 423 -12.83 4.67 13.80
N TYR A 424 -13.48 5.01 14.89
CA TYR A 424 -14.83 5.56 14.90
C TYR A 424 -14.98 6.75 15.81
N THR A 425 -15.88 7.66 15.45
CA THR A 425 -16.40 8.70 16.34
C THR A 425 -17.89 8.49 16.55
N VAL A 426 -18.29 8.50 17.82
CA VAL A 426 -19.70 8.60 18.25
C VAL A 426 -20.01 10.06 18.56
N THR A 427 -21.14 10.56 18.07
CA THR A 427 -21.67 11.90 18.38
C THR A 427 -23.08 11.79 18.92
N LEU A 428 -23.33 12.45 20.03
CA LEU A 428 -24.62 12.50 20.72
C LEU A 428 -25.00 13.97 20.99
N GLN A 429 -26.26 14.33 20.73
CA GLN A 429 -26.83 15.61 21.15
C GLN A 429 -27.63 15.41 22.43
N GLN A 430 -27.25 16.09 23.51
CA GLN A 430 -27.92 16.00 24.79
C GLN A 430 -27.94 17.34 25.52
N GLU A 431 -29.13 17.81 25.95
CA GLU A 431 -29.29 19.04 26.73
C GLU A 431 -28.69 20.30 26.10
N GLY A 432 -28.64 20.35 24.75
CA GLY A 432 -28.06 21.46 23.99
C GLY A 432 -26.53 21.37 23.78
N GLU A 433 -25.90 20.33 24.30
CA GLU A 433 -24.47 20.05 24.12
C GLU A 433 -24.24 18.94 23.08
N THR A 434 -23.15 19.06 22.35
CA THR A 434 -22.63 17.96 21.51
C THR A 434 -21.59 17.18 22.29
N LEU A 435 -21.85 15.91 22.53
CA LEU A 435 -20.93 15.00 23.16
C LEU A 435 -20.28 14.10 22.11
N THR A 436 -18.98 13.89 22.20
CA THR A 436 -18.22 12.99 21.28
C THR A 436 -17.36 12.02 22.05
N GLY A 437 -17.18 10.84 21.48
CA GLY A 437 -16.25 9.82 21.97
C GLY A 437 -15.67 9.03 20.81
N GLU A 438 -14.50 8.46 20.99
CA GLU A 438 -13.78 7.71 19.98
C GLU A 438 -13.54 6.27 20.46
N PHE A 439 -13.48 5.33 19.51
CA PHE A 439 -13.15 3.93 19.77
C PHE A 439 -12.65 3.27 18.49
N ASP A 440 -12.01 2.11 18.61
CA ASP A 440 -11.61 1.26 17.50
C ASP A 440 -12.45 -0.02 17.46
N LEU A 441 -12.91 -0.41 16.28
CA LEU A 441 -13.42 -1.74 15.98
C LEU A 441 -12.31 -2.57 15.32
N ARG A 442 -11.92 -3.64 15.99
CA ARG A 442 -10.85 -4.56 15.56
C ARG A 442 -11.37 -5.97 15.34
N PRO A 443 -10.66 -6.85 14.60
CA PRO A 443 -11.07 -8.23 14.31
C PRO A 443 -11.11 -9.16 15.52
N ASP A 444 -11.11 -8.69 16.71
CA ASP A 444 -11.36 -9.47 17.95
C ASP A 444 -12.04 -8.56 18.92
N PRO A 445 -13.18 -8.74 19.30
CA PRO A 445 -13.69 -9.36 20.41
C PRO A 445 -15.11 -9.21 20.79
N LEU A 446 -15.49 -10.08 21.55
CA LEU A 446 -16.80 -10.28 22.18
C LEU A 446 -17.03 -9.37 23.41
N GLU A 447 -16.13 -8.47 23.76
CA GLU A 447 -16.25 -7.64 24.95
C GLU A 447 -16.95 -6.31 24.68
N VAL A 448 -17.80 -5.87 25.62
CA VAL A 448 -18.46 -4.57 25.58
C VAL A 448 -17.43 -3.47 25.83
N GLN A 449 -17.22 -2.60 24.82
CA GLN A 449 -16.33 -1.45 24.96
C GLN A 449 -17.08 -0.28 25.62
N ASN A 450 -16.48 0.32 26.65
CA ASN A 450 -16.97 1.56 27.26
C ASN A 450 -16.42 2.77 26.48
N VAL A 451 -17.30 3.54 25.84
CA VAL A 451 -16.93 4.76 25.13
C VAL A 451 -17.31 5.97 25.98
N VAL A 452 -16.28 6.71 26.41
CA VAL A 452 -16.47 7.91 27.23
C VAL A 452 -16.75 9.12 26.34
N LEU A 453 -17.96 9.66 26.46
CA LEU A 453 -18.40 10.85 25.74
C LEU A 453 -17.99 12.11 26.50
N ARG A 454 -17.39 13.08 25.79
CA ARG A 454 -17.00 14.39 26.31
C ARG A 454 -17.66 15.50 25.51
N VAL A 455 -17.83 16.68 26.09
CA VAL A 455 -18.30 17.86 25.37
C VAL A 455 -17.33 18.17 24.25
N ALA A 456 -17.84 18.24 23.03
CA ALA A 456 -17.03 18.63 21.88
C ALA A 456 -16.60 20.09 22.03
N HIS A 457 -15.31 20.33 22.22
CA HIS A 457 -14.76 21.68 22.10
C HIS A 457 -14.68 22.01 20.61
N GLY A 458 -15.40 23.06 20.19
CA GLY A 458 -15.29 23.54 18.81
C GLY A 458 -13.81 23.77 18.47
N ARG A 459 -13.33 23.17 17.38
CA ARG A 459 -12.02 23.54 16.83
C ARG A 459 -12.17 24.98 16.33
N GLY A 460 -11.54 25.92 17.07
CA GLY A 460 -11.44 27.33 16.70
C GLY A 460 -10.56 27.53 15.46
#